data_937aef59e9cf369e1b5aaa49a6c52220
#
_entry.id   937aef59e9cf369e1b5aaa49a6c52220
#
_cell.length_a   1.000
_cell.length_b   1.000
_cell.length_c   1.000
_cell.angle_alpha   90.00
_cell.angle_beta   90.00
_cell.angle_gamma   90.00
#
_symmetry.space_group_name_H-M   'P 1'
#
loop_
_entity.id
_entity.type
_entity.pdbx_description
1 polymer ?
#
loop_
_entity_poly.entity_id
_entity_poly.type
_entity_poly.pdbx_seq_one_letter_code
_entity_poly.pdbx_strand_id
1 'polypeptide(L)'
;VLPRQISGGQRQRVAIARALALDPDIIVADEPTSALDVSVRAQVLNLLQDLKAALGLGLVFISHDINTVRYVSDRIAVMYLGRILETGPTEEIFAHPQQDYTRTLLGAAPSLLGA
;
A
#
# COMPACT_ATOMS: atom_id res chain seq x y z
N VAL A 1 -21.83 12.67 -15.22
CA VAL A 1 -21.92 11.82 -14.05
C VAL A 1 -21.65 12.67 -12.81
N LEU A 2 -22.56 12.63 -11.86
CA LEU A 2 -22.38 13.32 -10.59
C LEU A 2 -21.26 12.63 -9.80
N PRO A 3 -20.42 13.39 -9.05
CA PRO A 3 -19.31 12.79 -8.29
C PRO A 3 -19.77 11.66 -7.36
N ARG A 4 -20.95 11.75 -6.76
CA ARG A 4 -21.46 10.71 -5.88
C ARG A 4 -21.80 9.41 -6.60
N GLN A 5 -21.88 9.42 -7.94
CA GLN A 5 -22.14 8.24 -8.75
C GLN A 5 -20.86 7.58 -9.26
N ILE A 6 -19.71 8.20 -8.98
CA ILE A 6 -18.41 7.63 -9.37
C ILE A 6 -18.04 6.57 -8.34
N SER A 7 -17.67 5.37 -8.81
CA SER A 7 -17.25 4.29 -7.94
C SER A 7 -15.97 4.64 -7.16
N GLY A 8 -15.70 3.95 -6.05
CA GLY A 8 -14.48 4.13 -5.28
C GLY A 8 -13.23 3.94 -6.13
N GLY A 9 -13.22 2.93 -7.01
CA GLY A 9 -12.10 2.68 -7.92
C GLY A 9 -11.89 3.82 -8.91
N GLN A 10 -12.98 4.37 -9.45
CA GLN A 10 -12.90 5.51 -10.35
C GLN A 10 -12.37 6.77 -9.64
N ARG A 11 -12.79 6.99 -8.39
CA ARG A 11 -12.27 8.10 -7.59
C ARG A 11 -10.77 7.98 -7.38
N GLN A 12 -10.29 6.78 -7.09
CA GLN A 12 -8.86 6.54 -6.92
C GLN A 12 -8.10 6.78 -8.23
N ARG A 13 -8.65 6.35 -9.35
CA ARG A 13 -8.03 6.59 -10.66
C ARG A 13 -7.95 8.08 -10.98
N VAL A 14 -8.98 8.85 -10.64
CA VAL A 14 -8.97 10.31 -10.83
C VAL A 14 -7.92 10.96 -9.94
N ALA A 15 -7.81 10.52 -8.69
CA ALA A 15 -6.79 11.03 -7.76
C ALA A 15 -5.38 10.74 -8.27
N ILE A 16 -5.15 9.53 -8.79
CA ILE A 16 -3.86 9.13 -9.37
C ILE A 16 -3.56 10.00 -10.59
N ALA A 17 -4.53 10.20 -11.48
CA ALA A 17 -4.34 11.03 -12.66
C ALA A 17 -3.98 12.47 -12.30
N ARG A 18 -4.61 13.04 -11.27
CA ARG A 18 -4.30 14.38 -10.79
C ARG A 18 -2.88 14.47 -10.26
N ALA A 19 -2.46 13.46 -9.51
CA ALA A 19 -1.10 13.42 -8.99
C ALA A 19 -0.07 13.35 -10.12
N LEU A 20 -0.34 12.52 -11.14
CA LEU A 20 0.55 12.35 -12.29
C LEU A 20 0.64 13.61 -13.15
N ALA A 21 -0.41 14.43 -13.18
CA ALA A 21 -0.41 15.68 -13.95
C ALA A 21 0.67 16.68 -13.48
N LEU A 22 1.18 16.51 -12.26
CA LEU A 22 2.25 17.32 -11.70
C LEU A 22 3.65 16.82 -12.07
N ASP A 23 3.75 15.74 -12.83
CA ASP A 23 5.00 15.11 -13.25
C ASP A 23 5.91 14.80 -12.03
N PRO A 24 5.43 14.02 -11.05
CA PRO A 24 6.16 13.77 -9.83
C PRO A 24 7.25 12.71 -9.99
N ASP A 25 8.24 12.74 -9.10
CA ASP A 25 9.21 11.65 -8.96
C ASP A 25 8.73 10.58 -7.98
N ILE A 26 7.92 10.99 -7.01
CA ILE A 26 7.41 10.12 -5.94
C ILE A 26 5.92 10.37 -5.77
N ILE A 27 5.17 9.29 -5.61
CA ILE A 27 3.75 9.33 -5.25
C ILE A 27 3.59 8.76 -3.85
N VAL A 28 2.84 9.47 -3.00
CA VAL A 28 2.43 8.96 -1.69
C VAL A 28 0.97 8.51 -1.79
N ALA A 29 0.74 7.22 -1.61
CA ALA A 29 -0.59 6.64 -1.60
C ALA A 29 -0.96 6.29 -0.16
N ASP A 30 -1.82 7.11 0.44
CA ASP A 30 -2.23 6.98 1.83
C ASP A 30 -3.58 6.28 1.90
N GLU A 31 -3.58 5.03 2.35
CA GLU A 31 -4.78 4.18 2.46
C GLU A 31 -5.60 4.15 1.16
N PRO A 32 -4.98 3.95 -0.01
CA PRO A 32 -5.67 4.17 -1.28
C PRO A 32 -6.76 3.15 -1.58
N THR A 33 -6.77 2.02 -0.89
CA THR A 33 -7.71 0.93 -1.17
C THR A 33 -8.56 0.53 0.02
N SER A 34 -8.50 1.26 1.12
CA SER A 34 -9.13 0.87 2.39
C SER A 34 -10.65 0.76 2.30
N ALA A 35 -11.30 1.56 1.45
CA ALA A 35 -12.76 1.59 1.32
C ALA A 35 -13.27 0.85 0.08
N LEU A 36 -12.41 0.08 -0.59
CA LEU A 36 -12.75 -0.55 -1.87
C LEU A 36 -13.09 -2.04 -1.71
N ASP A 37 -13.92 -2.54 -2.61
CA ASP A 37 -14.19 -3.97 -2.76
C ASP A 37 -12.88 -4.71 -3.10
N VAL A 38 -12.85 -6.01 -2.83
CA VAL A 38 -11.65 -6.82 -3.07
C VAL A 38 -11.20 -6.76 -4.54
N SER A 39 -12.14 -6.91 -5.50
CA SER A 39 -11.79 -6.89 -6.91
C SER A 39 -11.34 -5.51 -7.38
N VAL A 40 -11.99 -4.45 -6.92
CA VAL A 40 -11.62 -3.07 -7.26
C VAL A 40 -10.29 -2.72 -6.62
N ARG A 41 -10.06 -3.20 -5.40
CA ARG A 41 -8.78 -3.01 -4.70
C ARG A 41 -7.63 -3.57 -5.54
N ALA A 42 -7.77 -4.79 -6.04
CA ALA A 42 -6.74 -5.40 -6.88
C ALA A 42 -6.47 -4.58 -8.14
N GLN A 43 -7.52 -4.04 -8.77
CA GLN A 43 -7.37 -3.20 -9.97
C GLN A 43 -6.56 -1.93 -9.67
N VAL A 44 -6.84 -1.27 -8.54
CA VAL A 44 -6.13 -0.05 -8.16
C VAL A 44 -4.66 -0.36 -7.82
N LEU A 45 -4.41 -1.45 -7.10
CA LEU A 45 -3.05 -1.87 -6.76
C LEU A 45 -2.25 -2.18 -8.02
N ASN A 46 -2.83 -2.91 -8.97
CA ASN A 46 -2.16 -3.22 -10.23
C ASN A 46 -1.87 -1.96 -11.04
N LEU A 47 -2.80 -1.01 -11.06
CA LEU A 47 -2.59 0.27 -11.73
C LEU A 47 -1.39 1.02 -11.13
N LEU A 48 -1.30 1.09 -9.81
CA LEU A 48 -0.17 1.74 -9.14
C LEU A 48 1.16 1.05 -9.46
N GLN A 49 1.18 -0.28 -9.47
CA GLN A 49 2.38 -1.04 -9.82
C GLN A 49 2.80 -0.80 -11.27
N ASP A 50 1.83 -0.80 -12.19
CA ASP A 50 2.10 -0.57 -13.61
C ASP A 50 2.65 0.84 -13.85
N LEU A 51 2.08 1.84 -13.19
CA LEU A 51 2.55 3.23 -13.32
C LEU A 51 3.94 3.40 -12.73
N LYS A 52 4.20 2.77 -11.59
CA LYS A 52 5.52 2.78 -10.97
C LYS A 52 6.58 2.26 -11.95
N ALA A 53 6.30 1.12 -12.58
CA ALA A 53 7.22 0.50 -13.52
C ALA A 53 7.37 1.33 -14.81
N ALA A 54 6.25 1.80 -15.37
CA ALA A 54 6.24 2.50 -16.66
C ALA A 54 6.88 3.88 -16.59
N LEU A 55 6.70 4.59 -15.48
CA LEU A 55 7.14 5.98 -15.33
C LEU A 55 8.38 6.13 -14.46
N GLY A 56 8.88 5.04 -13.89
CA GLY A 56 10.06 5.09 -13.02
C GLY A 56 9.80 5.84 -11.72
N LEU A 57 8.57 5.82 -11.22
CA LEU A 57 8.20 6.55 -10.02
C LEU A 57 8.62 5.82 -8.75
N GLY A 58 8.97 6.60 -7.72
CA GLY A 58 8.97 6.09 -6.36
C GLY A 58 7.54 6.03 -5.83
N LEU A 59 7.23 5.01 -5.04
CA LEU A 59 5.91 4.86 -4.45
C LEU A 59 6.04 4.63 -2.95
N VAL A 60 5.42 5.51 -2.16
CA VAL A 60 5.25 5.32 -0.73
C VAL A 60 3.81 4.90 -0.51
N PHE A 61 3.61 3.69 -0.05
CA PHE A 61 2.29 3.10 0.15
C PHE A 61 2.03 2.97 1.64
N ILE A 62 0.98 3.63 2.11
CA ILE A 62 0.61 3.62 3.53
C ILE A 62 -0.69 2.84 3.70
N SER A 63 -0.66 1.82 4.53
CA SER A 63 -1.84 1.00 4.81
C SER A 63 -1.69 0.28 6.13
N HIS A 64 -2.81 -0.01 6.78
CA HIS A 64 -2.85 -0.92 7.92
C HIS A 64 -3.24 -2.35 7.51
N ASP A 65 -3.49 -2.58 6.22
CA ASP A 65 -3.73 -3.91 5.69
C ASP A 65 -2.39 -4.57 5.39
N ILE A 66 -1.98 -5.46 6.27
CA ILE A 66 -0.66 -6.09 6.24
C ILE A 66 -0.44 -6.88 4.96
N ASN A 67 -1.45 -7.60 4.49
CA ASN A 67 -1.32 -8.41 3.27
C ASN A 67 -1.12 -7.53 2.05
N THR A 68 -1.82 -6.40 1.98
CA THR A 68 -1.64 -5.43 0.89
C THR A 68 -0.23 -4.85 0.89
N VAL A 69 0.26 -4.44 2.06
CA VAL A 69 1.61 -3.89 2.18
C VAL A 69 2.65 -4.91 1.71
N ARG A 70 2.50 -6.17 2.12
CA ARG A 70 3.41 -7.24 1.69
C ARG A 70 3.38 -7.42 0.17
N TYR A 71 2.19 -7.34 -0.43
CA TYR A 71 2.01 -7.53 -1.86
C TYR A 71 2.67 -6.44 -2.70
N VAL A 72 2.56 -5.17 -2.28
CA VAL A 72 2.99 -4.04 -3.12
C VAL A 72 4.40 -3.53 -2.81
N SER A 73 4.99 -3.93 -1.70
CA SER A 73 6.20 -3.27 -1.18
C SER A 73 7.46 -4.11 -1.35
N ASP A 74 8.53 -3.48 -1.78
CA ASP A 74 9.87 -4.07 -1.80
C ASP A 74 10.55 -3.93 -0.44
N ARG A 75 10.29 -2.81 0.23
CA ARG A 75 10.76 -2.51 1.57
C ARG A 75 9.61 -1.97 2.39
N ILE A 76 9.63 -2.24 3.68
CA ILE A 76 8.61 -1.72 4.59
C ILE A 76 9.24 -1.03 5.78
N ALA A 77 8.48 -0.12 6.37
CA ALA A 77 8.79 0.51 7.62
C ALA A 77 7.60 0.31 8.55
N VAL A 78 7.85 -0.19 9.75
CA VAL A 78 6.81 -0.37 10.77
C VAL A 78 6.82 0.85 11.67
N MET A 79 5.67 1.52 11.78
CA MET A 79 5.53 2.74 12.58
C MET A 79 4.63 2.52 13.78
N TYR A 80 4.99 3.18 14.87
CA TYR A 80 4.17 3.19 16.08
C TYR A 80 4.35 4.53 16.80
N LEU A 81 3.24 5.18 17.08
CA LEU A 81 3.21 6.49 17.78
C LEU A 81 4.16 7.51 17.15
N GLY A 82 4.17 7.61 15.83
CA GLY A 82 4.98 8.58 15.11
C GLY A 82 6.45 8.22 14.97
N ARG A 83 6.82 7.00 15.35
CA ARG A 83 8.23 6.54 15.27
C ARG A 83 8.33 5.33 14.35
N ILE A 84 9.42 5.26 13.61
CA ILE A 84 9.76 4.06 12.85
C ILE A 84 10.46 3.10 13.80
N LEU A 85 9.86 1.93 14.04
CA LEU A 85 10.41 0.92 14.93
C LEU A 85 11.42 0.03 14.22
N GLU A 86 11.13 -0.35 12.99
CA GLU A 86 12.05 -1.12 12.18
C GLU A 86 11.74 -0.94 10.70
N THR A 87 12.75 -1.13 9.87
CA THR A 87 12.62 -1.03 8.43
C THR A 87 13.54 -2.05 7.77
N GLY A 88 13.17 -2.49 6.59
CA GLY A 88 13.99 -3.43 5.84
C GLY A 88 13.25 -4.02 4.65
N PRO A 89 13.89 -4.97 3.97
CA PRO A 89 13.25 -5.70 2.89
C PRO A 89 11.98 -6.39 3.41
N THR A 90 10.93 -6.37 2.60
CA THR A 90 9.61 -6.87 2.99
C THR A 90 9.66 -8.29 3.53
N GLU A 91 10.26 -9.20 2.78
CA GLU A 91 10.24 -10.61 3.19
C GLU A 91 11.09 -10.87 4.41
N GLU A 92 12.13 -10.09 4.64
CA GLU A 92 12.94 -10.21 5.84
C GLU A 92 12.19 -9.75 7.09
N ILE A 93 11.46 -8.63 7.00
CA ILE A 93 10.65 -8.16 8.12
C ILE A 93 9.57 -9.18 8.47
N PHE A 94 8.94 -9.78 7.47
CA PHE A 94 7.92 -10.81 7.70
C PHE A 94 8.49 -12.08 8.29
N ALA A 95 9.68 -12.49 7.85
CA ALA A 95 10.31 -13.73 8.32
C ALA A 95 10.98 -13.56 9.69
N HIS A 96 11.59 -12.41 9.93
CA HIS A 96 12.41 -12.17 11.13
C HIS A 96 12.13 -10.79 11.74
N PRO A 97 10.88 -10.54 12.22
CA PRO A 97 10.58 -9.26 12.86
C PRO A 97 11.37 -9.11 14.15
N GLN A 98 11.98 -7.94 14.33
CA GLN A 98 12.87 -7.68 15.47
C GLN A 98 12.16 -7.02 16.63
N GLN A 99 11.07 -6.30 16.39
CA GLN A 99 10.33 -5.57 17.41
C GLN A 99 9.09 -6.34 17.86
N ASP A 100 8.79 -6.27 19.15
CA ASP A 100 7.61 -6.95 19.69
C ASP A 100 6.32 -6.46 19.04
N TYR A 101 6.22 -5.15 18.82
CA TYR A 101 5.05 -4.59 18.14
C TYR A 101 4.89 -5.17 16.74
N THR A 102 5.98 -5.31 16.00
CA THR A 102 5.96 -5.90 14.65
C THR A 102 5.46 -7.34 14.71
N ARG A 103 5.96 -8.13 15.64
CA ARG A 103 5.52 -9.52 15.82
C ARG A 103 4.03 -9.59 16.10
N THR A 104 3.53 -8.72 16.96
CA THR A 104 2.11 -8.66 17.30
C THR A 104 1.28 -8.28 16.08
N LEU A 105 1.73 -7.26 15.35
CA LEU A 105 1.05 -6.76 14.16
C LEU A 105 0.95 -7.85 13.08
N LEU A 106 2.04 -8.55 12.79
CA LEU A 106 2.08 -9.60 11.78
C LEU A 106 1.31 -10.84 12.23
N GLY A 107 1.34 -11.16 13.51
CA GLY A 107 0.59 -12.29 14.06
C GLY A 107 -0.91 -12.09 14.07
N ALA A 108 -1.39 -10.84 14.08
CA ALA A 108 -2.81 -10.51 14.02
C ALA A 108 -3.36 -10.53 12.60
N ALA A 109 -2.50 -10.51 11.57
CA ALA A 109 -2.93 -10.54 10.18
C ALA A 109 -3.34 -11.97 9.79
N PRO A 110 -4.35 -12.14 8.90
CA PRO A 110 -4.63 -13.43 8.31
C PRO A 110 -3.40 -13.96 7.61
N SER A 111 -2.96 -15.18 7.95
CA SER A 111 -1.71 -15.67 7.42
C SER A 111 -1.87 -16.20 6.00
N LEU A 112 -1.11 -15.65 5.07
CA LEU A 112 -1.00 -16.22 3.73
C LEU A 112 -0.11 -17.46 3.71
N LEU A 113 0.60 -17.70 4.79
CA LEU A 113 1.48 -18.87 4.93
C LEU A 113 0.76 -20.08 5.49
N GLY A 114 -0.53 -19.96 5.73
CA GLY A 114 -1.34 -21.09 6.21
C GLY A 114 -1.07 -21.49 7.65
N ALA A 115 -0.45 -20.66 8.39
CA ALA A 115 -0.16 -20.93 9.78
C ALA A 115 -1.39 -20.73 10.64
#